data_be263eed5f164b0e74a46a9dd811a046
#
_entry.id   be263eed5f164b0e74a46a9dd811a046
#
_cell.length_a   1.000
_cell.length_b   1.000
_cell.length_c   1.000
_cell.angle_alpha   90.00
_cell.angle_beta   90.00
_cell.angle_gamma   90.00
#
_symmetry.space_group_name_H-M   'P 1'
#
loop_
_entity.id
_entity.type
_entity.pdbx_description
1 polymer ?
#
loop_
_entity_poly.entity_id
_entity_poly.type
_entity_poly.pdbx_seq_one_letter_code
_entity_poly.pdbx_strand_id
1 'polypeptide(L)'
;TRYEIQPAAGVKISKITSLSDDLALNLAATGVRIEAPIPGKAAVGIEVPNRSRSSVRMRDLVQSNAFQTSKSKLSVALGRDIAGQPVVADLARMPHILIAGTTGSGKSVCTNSMIISMLYKASPDEVRFLMIDPKAVELTGYNGLPHMLVPVVTDPHKAAGALGWAVNEMMKRYKIFSENNVRNLQGYNNLAEAQNYEDGNGQPMPAMPQIVIIIDELADLMMATPKEVEDSICRLAQLARAAGMHLVVATQRPSVDVVTGLIKANIPSRIALTVSTAVDSRTIIDTVGADKLLGQGDMLFAPVGSNKPLRVQGCYVSDEEISSIVEFVKKTKQMEYDTEIIEEIERNAANTGDQKEDDGERSGETDPMMDEAIKVVVEAGQASTSLLQRRLRLGYARAGRLIDEMEQLGIVGPHEGSKPRQVLMTYTQWLERNMQKPDQPDDSEE
;
A
#
# COMPACT_ATOMS: atom_id res chain seq x y z
N THR A 1 -28.53 -10.53 17.20
CA THR A 1 -29.39 -11.71 16.87
C THR A 1 -29.98 -11.54 15.48
N ARG A 2 -30.05 -12.62 14.68
CA ARG A 2 -30.70 -12.64 13.37
C ARG A 2 -31.96 -13.49 13.42
N TYR A 3 -33.05 -12.89 12.95
CA TYR A 3 -34.33 -13.60 12.75
C TYR A 3 -34.47 -13.89 11.26
N GLU A 4 -34.74 -15.15 10.91
CA GLU A 4 -34.97 -15.57 9.53
C GLU A 4 -36.47 -15.75 9.32
N ILE A 5 -37.03 -14.99 8.38
CA ILE A 5 -38.44 -15.07 8.03
C ILE A 5 -38.61 -15.49 6.58
N GLN A 6 -39.60 -16.35 6.32
CA GLN A 6 -39.97 -16.72 4.96
C GLN A 6 -41.23 -15.93 4.59
N PRO A 7 -41.17 -14.97 3.65
CA PRO A 7 -42.36 -14.22 3.21
C PRO A 7 -43.40 -15.14 2.57
N ALA A 8 -44.66 -14.87 2.88
CA ALA A 8 -45.75 -15.57 2.19
C ALA A 8 -45.75 -15.25 0.69
N ALA A 9 -46.33 -16.15 -0.11
CA ALA A 9 -46.45 -15.96 -1.55
C ALA A 9 -47.17 -14.62 -1.89
N GLY A 10 -46.58 -13.85 -2.82
CA GLY A 10 -47.11 -12.53 -3.21
C GLY A 10 -46.60 -11.34 -2.38
N VAL A 11 -45.91 -11.55 -1.27
CA VAL A 11 -45.32 -10.45 -0.50
C VAL A 11 -44.03 -9.98 -1.17
N LYS A 12 -43.99 -8.72 -1.57
CA LYS A 12 -42.82 -8.09 -2.19
C LYS A 12 -41.74 -7.86 -1.11
N ILE A 13 -40.49 -8.26 -1.38
CA ILE A 13 -39.33 -8.06 -0.49
C ILE A 13 -39.18 -6.58 -0.12
N SER A 14 -39.42 -5.66 -1.06
CA SER A 14 -39.36 -4.21 -0.82
C SER A 14 -40.23 -3.72 0.32
N LYS A 15 -41.41 -4.36 0.54
CA LYS A 15 -42.27 -4.03 1.69
C LYS A 15 -41.66 -4.39 3.03
N ILE A 16 -40.81 -5.42 3.05
CA ILE A 16 -40.10 -5.83 4.28
C ILE A 16 -38.89 -4.95 4.50
N THR A 17 -38.11 -4.71 3.46
CA THR A 17 -36.86 -3.89 3.58
C THR A 17 -37.17 -2.44 3.90
N SER A 18 -38.34 -1.89 3.50
CA SER A 18 -38.73 -0.53 3.86
C SER A 18 -39.11 -0.36 5.34
N LEU A 19 -39.35 -1.45 6.07
CA LEU A 19 -39.74 -1.41 7.48
C LEU A 19 -38.55 -1.39 8.45
N SER A 20 -37.31 -1.21 7.99
CA SER A 20 -36.12 -1.25 8.82
C SER A 20 -36.18 -0.28 10.01
N ASP A 21 -36.64 0.94 9.78
CA ASP A 21 -36.68 2.00 10.78
C ASP A 21 -37.87 1.81 11.74
N ASP A 22 -39.03 1.34 11.23
CA ASP A 22 -40.18 0.96 12.07
C ASP A 22 -39.85 -0.22 12.99
N LEU A 23 -39.13 -1.21 12.49
CA LEU A 23 -38.66 -2.34 13.28
C LEU A 23 -37.65 -1.89 14.33
N ALA A 24 -36.72 -1.00 13.99
CA ALA A 24 -35.76 -0.44 14.94
C ALA A 24 -36.48 0.29 16.07
N LEU A 25 -37.46 1.12 15.76
CA LEU A 25 -38.30 1.84 16.74
C LEU A 25 -39.04 0.87 17.66
N ASN A 26 -39.76 -0.11 17.11
CA ASN A 26 -40.54 -1.08 17.89
C ASN A 26 -39.68 -1.99 18.80
N LEU A 27 -38.43 -2.27 18.37
CA LEU A 27 -37.49 -3.10 19.12
C LEU A 27 -36.60 -2.28 20.05
N ALA A 28 -36.78 -0.97 20.12
CA ALA A 28 -35.93 -0.02 20.83
C ALA A 28 -34.43 -0.25 20.52
N ALA A 29 -34.12 -0.53 19.24
CA ALA A 29 -32.77 -0.79 18.75
C ALA A 29 -32.21 0.47 18.06
N THR A 30 -30.89 0.65 18.11
CA THR A 30 -30.19 1.76 17.46
C THR A 30 -30.26 1.70 15.91
N GLY A 31 -30.56 0.52 15.36
CA GLY A 31 -30.76 0.27 13.94
C GLY A 31 -31.00 -1.21 13.70
N VAL A 32 -31.66 -1.55 12.61
CA VAL A 32 -31.92 -2.92 12.16
C VAL A 32 -31.41 -3.06 10.73
N ARG A 33 -30.61 -4.09 10.46
CA ARG A 33 -30.19 -4.43 9.11
C ARG A 33 -31.05 -5.56 8.56
N ILE A 34 -31.53 -5.39 7.33
CA ILE A 34 -32.33 -6.42 6.65
C ILE A 34 -31.52 -6.97 5.48
N GLU A 35 -31.23 -8.27 5.51
CA GLU A 35 -30.58 -9.01 4.44
C GLU A 35 -31.62 -9.79 3.62
N ALA A 36 -31.85 -9.39 2.38
CA ALA A 36 -32.89 -9.98 1.54
C ALA A 36 -32.43 -10.16 0.08
N PRO A 37 -32.42 -11.41 -0.43
CA PRO A 37 -32.56 -12.68 0.30
C PRO A 37 -31.28 -13.07 1.03
N ILE A 38 -31.42 -13.98 2.01
CA ILE A 38 -30.26 -14.64 2.62
C ILE A 38 -29.59 -15.52 1.56
N PRO A 39 -28.25 -15.51 1.42
CA PRO A 39 -27.54 -16.39 0.48
C PRO A 39 -27.88 -17.88 0.70
N GLY A 40 -28.34 -18.54 -0.38
CA GLY A 40 -28.68 -19.97 -0.34
C GLY A 40 -29.99 -20.31 0.37
N LYS A 41 -30.79 -19.32 0.80
CA LYS A 41 -32.09 -19.54 1.48
C LYS A 41 -33.20 -18.68 0.86
N ALA A 42 -34.41 -19.23 0.73
CA ALA A 42 -35.60 -18.49 0.37
C ALA A 42 -36.20 -17.73 1.59
N ALA A 43 -35.37 -16.95 2.25
CA ALA A 43 -35.72 -16.25 3.49
C ALA A 43 -35.10 -14.85 3.52
N VAL A 44 -35.68 -13.98 4.35
CA VAL A 44 -35.17 -12.65 4.69
C VAL A 44 -34.60 -12.69 6.10
N GLY A 45 -33.40 -12.19 6.28
CA GLY A 45 -32.74 -12.05 7.59
C GLY A 45 -32.95 -10.66 8.15
N ILE A 46 -33.45 -10.58 9.39
CA ILE A 46 -33.60 -9.35 10.16
C ILE A 46 -32.56 -9.40 11.30
N GLU A 47 -31.56 -8.56 11.21
CA GLU A 47 -30.46 -8.49 12.17
C GLU A 47 -30.74 -7.39 13.19
N VAL A 48 -30.93 -7.79 14.42
CA VAL A 48 -31.25 -6.90 15.55
C VAL A 48 -30.07 -6.89 16.51
N PRO A 49 -29.57 -5.71 16.93
CA PRO A 49 -28.50 -5.61 17.90
C PRO A 49 -28.84 -6.32 19.23
N ASN A 50 -27.88 -7.02 19.80
CA ASN A 50 -28.05 -7.59 21.13
C ASN A 50 -28.02 -6.49 22.20
N ARG A 51 -28.84 -6.62 23.25
CA ARG A 51 -28.81 -5.70 24.40
C ARG A 51 -27.52 -5.83 25.20
N SER A 52 -27.01 -7.04 25.36
CA SER A 52 -25.71 -7.34 25.98
C SER A 52 -24.75 -7.79 24.87
N ARG A 53 -23.58 -7.15 24.79
CA ARG A 53 -22.56 -7.44 23.78
C ARG A 53 -21.33 -8.02 24.47
N SER A 54 -20.80 -9.11 23.92
CA SER A 54 -19.54 -9.72 24.35
C SER A 54 -18.44 -9.36 23.36
N SER A 55 -17.24 -9.01 23.86
CA SER A 55 -16.09 -8.77 23.02
C SER A 55 -15.62 -10.07 22.35
N VAL A 56 -15.33 -10.03 21.07
CA VAL A 56 -14.66 -11.12 20.36
C VAL A 56 -13.16 -10.94 20.57
N ARG A 57 -12.55 -11.80 21.37
CA ARG A 57 -11.13 -11.66 21.70
C ARG A 57 -10.24 -12.27 20.61
N MET A 58 -9.14 -11.61 20.28
CA MET A 58 -8.12 -12.10 19.35
C MET A 58 -7.63 -13.48 19.74
N ARG A 59 -7.38 -13.73 21.03
CA ARG A 59 -6.95 -15.03 21.57
C ARG A 59 -7.86 -16.18 21.13
N ASP A 60 -9.19 -16.00 21.20
CA ASP A 60 -10.14 -17.06 20.86
C ASP A 60 -10.10 -17.42 19.37
N LEU A 61 -9.77 -16.43 18.54
CA LEU A 61 -9.65 -16.61 17.09
C LEU A 61 -8.35 -17.33 16.74
N VAL A 62 -7.22 -16.92 17.32
CA VAL A 62 -5.90 -17.56 17.07
C VAL A 62 -5.89 -19.01 17.56
N GLN A 63 -6.63 -19.32 18.62
CA GLN A 63 -6.78 -20.67 19.15
C GLN A 63 -7.82 -21.50 18.39
N SER A 64 -8.63 -20.89 17.52
CA SER A 64 -9.65 -21.62 16.75
C SER A 64 -9.01 -22.63 15.78
N ASN A 65 -9.71 -23.75 15.57
CA ASN A 65 -9.25 -24.74 14.61
C ASN A 65 -9.08 -24.16 13.20
N ALA A 66 -9.96 -23.24 12.80
CA ALA A 66 -9.88 -22.58 11.50
C ALA A 66 -8.57 -21.81 11.29
N PHE A 67 -8.07 -21.12 12.34
CA PHE A 67 -6.80 -20.41 12.27
C PHE A 67 -5.61 -21.37 12.37
N GLN A 68 -5.65 -22.31 13.30
CA GLN A 68 -4.54 -23.25 13.56
C GLN A 68 -4.25 -24.15 12.35
N THR A 69 -5.28 -24.67 11.70
CA THR A 69 -5.13 -25.57 10.54
C THR A 69 -4.81 -24.85 9.22
N SER A 70 -4.94 -23.53 9.18
CA SER A 70 -4.56 -22.75 7.99
C SER A 70 -3.05 -22.79 7.77
N LYS A 71 -2.63 -23.23 6.58
CA LYS A 71 -1.22 -23.38 6.20
C LYS A 71 -0.57 -22.07 5.74
N SER A 72 -1.39 -21.08 5.35
CA SER A 72 -0.87 -19.81 4.85
C SER A 72 -0.23 -18.99 5.96
N LYS A 73 0.96 -18.45 5.70
CA LYS A 73 1.67 -17.51 6.58
C LYS A 73 0.97 -16.15 6.66
N LEU A 74 0.11 -15.85 5.69
CA LEU A 74 -0.69 -14.63 5.60
C LEU A 74 -2.15 -14.86 6.01
N SER A 75 -2.41 -15.88 6.85
CA SER A 75 -3.73 -16.07 7.47
C SER A 75 -4.01 -14.99 8.50
N VAL A 76 -5.18 -14.37 8.41
CA VAL A 76 -5.62 -13.30 9.30
C VAL A 76 -6.93 -13.69 10.00
N ALA A 77 -6.96 -13.55 11.31
CA ALA A 77 -8.13 -13.77 12.14
C ALA A 77 -8.98 -12.49 12.13
N LEU A 78 -10.03 -12.44 11.32
CA LEU A 78 -10.87 -11.25 11.21
C LEU A 78 -11.84 -11.09 12.37
N GLY A 79 -12.51 -12.17 12.78
CA GLY A 79 -13.54 -12.08 13.80
C GLY A 79 -14.49 -13.27 13.83
N ARG A 80 -15.74 -13.02 14.18
CA ARG A 80 -16.83 -14.00 14.15
C ARG A 80 -17.98 -13.52 13.30
N ASP A 81 -18.59 -14.44 12.59
CA ASP A 81 -19.82 -14.17 11.85
C ASP A 81 -21.03 -14.08 12.79
N ILE A 82 -22.22 -13.86 12.22
CA ILE A 82 -23.48 -13.74 12.98
C ILE A 82 -23.87 -15.04 13.68
N ALA A 83 -23.38 -16.19 13.20
CA ALA A 83 -23.60 -17.50 13.83
C ALA A 83 -22.54 -17.82 14.91
N GLY A 84 -21.60 -16.90 15.14
CA GLY A 84 -20.51 -17.07 16.09
C GLY A 84 -19.35 -17.91 15.56
N GLN A 85 -19.33 -18.26 14.26
CA GLN A 85 -18.25 -19.02 13.67
C GLN A 85 -17.01 -18.13 13.44
N PRO A 86 -15.80 -18.65 13.67
CA PRO A 86 -14.57 -17.90 13.40
C PRO A 86 -14.42 -17.65 11.91
N VAL A 87 -14.14 -16.39 11.55
CA VAL A 87 -13.83 -15.96 10.19
C VAL A 87 -12.34 -15.71 10.08
N VAL A 88 -11.66 -16.59 9.34
CA VAL A 88 -10.23 -16.49 9.03
C VAL A 88 -10.11 -16.25 7.53
N ALA A 89 -9.43 -15.19 7.17
CA ALA A 89 -9.13 -14.87 5.79
C ALA A 89 -7.65 -15.19 5.47
N ASP A 90 -7.32 -15.27 4.19
CA ASP A 90 -5.98 -15.52 3.70
C ASP A 90 -5.57 -14.42 2.71
N LEU A 91 -4.64 -13.57 3.12
CA LEU A 91 -4.19 -12.46 2.28
C LEU A 91 -3.48 -12.95 1.00
N ALA A 92 -2.89 -14.14 0.98
CA ALA A 92 -2.33 -14.72 -0.24
C ALA A 92 -3.40 -15.04 -1.30
N ARG A 93 -4.62 -15.37 -0.86
CA ARG A 93 -5.78 -15.62 -1.74
C ARG A 93 -6.51 -14.33 -2.12
N MET A 94 -6.48 -13.34 -1.22
CA MET A 94 -7.03 -11.99 -1.41
C MET A 94 -5.88 -11.00 -1.56
N PRO A 95 -5.08 -11.05 -2.60
CA PRO A 95 -3.72 -10.49 -2.62
C PRO A 95 -3.63 -9.06 -2.08
N HIS A 96 -4.71 -8.31 -2.18
CA HIS A 96 -4.81 -6.93 -1.71
C HIS A 96 -6.17 -6.71 -1.07
N ILE A 97 -6.21 -5.89 -0.01
CA ILE A 97 -7.43 -5.58 0.73
C ILE A 97 -7.53 -4.08 1.01
N LEU A 98 -8.72 -3.53 0.82
CA LEU A 98 -9.09 -2.18 1.20
C LEU A 98 -9.93 -2.22 2.48
N ILE A 99 -9.58 -1.42 3.48
CA ILE A 99 -10.28 -1.30 4.76
C ILE A 99 -10.71 0.15 4.93
N ALA A 100 -12.00 0.42 5.01
CA ALA A 100 -12.49 1.77 5.19
C ALA A 100 -13.61 1.88 6.22
N GLY A 101 -13.64 3.00 6.95
CA GLY A 101 -14.65 3.30 7.96
C GLY A 101 -14.31 4.58 8.71
N THR A 102 -15.28 5.20 9.33
CA THR A 102 -15.12 6.45 10.08
C THR A 102 -14.27 6.25 11.36
N THR A 103 -13.83 7.35 11.95
CA THR A 103 -13.14 7.34 13.25
C THR A 103 -13.99 6.63 14.31
N GLY A 104 -13.37 5.75 15.10
CA GLY A 104 -14.07 4.93 16.10
C GLY A 104 -14.81 3.71 15.53
N SER A 105 -14.79 3.46 14.23
CA SER A 105 -15.39 2.28 13.61
C SER A 105 -14.67 0.97 13.95
N GLY A 106 -13.40 1.03 14.39
CA GLY A 106 -12.55 -0.12 14.67
C GLY A 106 -11.51 -0.41 13.57
N LYS A 107 -11.20 0.55 12.68
CA LYS A 107 -10.23 0.42 11.58
C LYS A 107 -8.84 0.02 12.10
N SER A 108 -8.28 0.75 13.05
CA SER A 108 -6.95 0.49 13.60
C SER A 108 -6.89 -0.88 14.29
N VAL A 109 -7.94 -1.26 15.05
CA VAL A 109 -8.02 -2.58 15.67
C VAL A 109 -8.07 -3.69 14.62
N CYS A 110 -8.80 -3.49 13.50
CA CYS A 110 -8.85 -4.44 12.40
C CYS A 110 -7.46 -4.60 11.74
N THR A 111 -6.77 -3.49 11.43
CA THR A 111 -5.41 -3.52 10.88
C THR A 111 -4.44 -4.19 11.83
N ASN A 112 -4.46 -3.84 13.12
CA ASN A 112 -3.63 -4.45 14.15
C ASN A 112 -3.89 -5.95 14.28
N SER A 113 -5.17 -6.39 14.24
CA SER A 113 -5.50 -7.82 14.30
C SER A 113 -4.91 -8.61 13.13
N MET A 114 -4.82 -8.00 11.93
CA MET A 114 -4.17 -8.61 10.77
C MET A 114 -2.66 -8.73 10.97
N ILE A 115 -2.00 -7.66 11.43
CA ILE A 115 -0.56 -7.68 11.73
C ILE A 115 -0.24 -8.76 12.76
N ILE A 116 -0.94 -8.75 13.89
CA ILE A 116 -0.75 -9.71 14.97
C ILE A 116 -0.99 -11.14 14.47
N SER A 117 -2.02 -11.38 13.63
CA SER A 117 -2.26 -12.71 13.04
C SER A 117 -1.04 -13.22 12.28
N MET A 118 -0.41 -12.35 11.48
CA MET A 118 0.78 -12.72 10.71
C MET A 118 2.00 -12.97 11.63
N LEU A 119 2.17 -12.19 12.69
CA LEU A 119 3.23 -12.43 13.69
C LEU A 119 3.08 -13.77 14.42
N TYR A 120 1.85 -14.29 14.57
CA TYR A 120 1.60 -15.63 15.10
C TYR A 120 1.93 -16.76 14.11
N LYS A 121 1.99 -16.49 12.80
CA LYS A 121 2.11 -17.50 11.74
C LYS A 121 3.46 -17.53 11.05
N ALA A 122 4.18 -16.42 11.01
CA ALA A 122 5.33 -16.24 10.15
C ALA A 122 6.55 -15.71 10.90
N SER A 123 7.71 -16.22 10.53
CA SER A 123 9.01 -15.66 10.92
C SER A 123 9.39 -14.48 10.02
N PRO A 124 10.38 -13.66 10.40
CA PRO A 124 10.91 -12.58 9.56
C PRO A 124 11.47 -13.05 8.21
N ASP A 125 11.89 -14.30 8.12
CA ASP A 125 12.43 -14.88 6.88
C ASP A 125 11.30 -15.32 5.92
N GLU A 126 10.06 -15.40 6.41
CA GLU A 126 8.88 -15.78 5.64
C GLU A 126 8.00 -14.58 5.25
N VAL A 127 7.90 -13.58 6.15
CA VAL A 127 7.08 -12.37 5.94
C VAL A 127 7.82 -11.14 6.42
N ARG A 128 7.87 -10.11 5.59
CA ARG A 128 8.42 -8.78 5.91
C ARG A 128 7.34 -7.72 5.75
N PHE A 129 7.48 -6.65 6.50
CA PHE A 129 6.54 -5.52 6.49
C PHE A 129 7.18 -4.24 5.98
N LEU A 130 6.44 -3.53 5.13
CA LEU A 130 6.63 -2.12 4.82
C LEU A 130 5.41 -1.39 5.34
N MET A 131 5.59 -0.57 6.39
CA MET A 131 4.48 0.12 7.06
C MET A 131 4.54 1.62 6.80
N ILE A 132 3.40 2.20 6.43
CA ILE A 132 3.22 3.62 6.13
C ILE A 132 2.11 4.17 7.02
N ASP A 133 2.47 5.13 7.87
CA ASP A 133 1.57 5.79 8.82
C ASP A 133 1.84 7.30 8.85
N PRO A 134 1.18 8.09 7.99
CA PRO A 134 1.41 9.53 7.89
C PRO A 134 1.14 10.30 9.18
N LYS A 135 0.34 9.74 10.09
CA LYS A 135 0.00 10.35 11.38
C LYS A 135 0.96 10.00 12.50
N ALA A 136 1.81 8.99 12.30
CA ALA A 136 2.75 8.46 13.30
C ALA A 136 2.10 8.04 14.64
N VAL A 137 0.86 7.52 14.60
CA VAL A 137 0.08 7.19 15.81
C VAL A 137 -0.16 5.69 15.96
N GLU A 138 -0.55 5.02 14.86
CA GLU A 138 -1.09 3.66 14.93
C GLU A 138 -0.01 2.58 14.74
N LEU A 139 0.96 2.81 13.84
CA LEU A 139 1.91 1.77 13.45
C LEU A 139 3.33 1.96 14.02
N THR A 140 3.66 3.11 14.57
CA THR A 140 5.00 3.41 15.11
C THR A 140 5.44 2.47 16.23
N GLY A 141 4.49 1.89 16.98
CA GLY A 141 4.76 0.87 18.00
C GLY A 141 5.43 -0.41 17.47
N TYR A 142 5.30 -0.67 16.17
CA TYR A 142 5.94 -1.82 15.50
C TYR A 142 7.41 -1.58 15.10
N ASN A 143 7.95 -0.38 15.24
CA ASN A 143 9.35 -0.11 15.00
C ASN A 143 10.25 -1.03 15.85
N GLY A 144 11.30 -1.55 15.23
CA GLY A 144 12.21 -2.51 15.87
C GLY A 144 11.77 -3.97 15.81
N LEU A 145 10.63 -4.30 15.19
CA LEU A 145 10.30 -5.68 14.87
C LEU A 145 11.25 -6.23 13.80
N PRO A 146 11.75 -7.48 13.96
CA PRO A 146 12.63 -8.10 12.96
C PRO A 146 11.94 -8.34 11.59
N HIS A 147 10.62 -8.25 11.53
CA HIS A 147 9.84 -8.33 10.29
C HIS A 147 9.86 -7.03 9.46
N MET A 148 10.25 -5.89 10.04
CA MET A 148 10.27 -4.62 9.33
C MET A 148 11.41 -4.57 8.30
N LEU A 149 11.15 -4.04 7.11
CA LEU A 149 12.18 -3.74 6.11
C LEU A 149 12.90 -2.43 6.44
N VAL A 150 12.12 -1.41 6.77
CA VAL A 150 12.56 -0.06 7.12
C VAL A 150 11.75 0.43 8.31
N PRO A 151 12.15 1.50 9.02
CA PRO A 151 11.27 2.15 10.01
C PRO A 151 9.92 2.51 9.40
N VAL A 152 8.88 2.63 10.23
CA VAL A 152 7.57 3.10 9.76
C VAL A 152 7.73 4.44 9.05
N VAL A 153 7.26 4.48 7.81
CA VAL A 153 7.35 5.68 6.96
C VAL A 153 6.22 6.63 7.33
N THR A 154 6.58 7.82 7.80
CA THR A 154 5.60 8.82 8.30
C THR A 154 5.45 10.03 7.39
N ASP A 155 6.44 10.34 6.57
CA ASP A 155 6.38 11.43 5.60
C ASP A 155 5.64 10.99 4.32
N PRO A 156 4.64 11.74 3.82
CA PRO A 156 3.88 11.39 2.63
C PRO A 156 4.71 11.31 1.33
N HIS A 157 5.75 12.13 1.16
CA HIS A 157 6.63 12.06 -0.01
C HIS A 157 7.53 10.81 0.06
N LYS A 158 8.07 10.51 1.25
CA LYS A 158 8.79 9.25 1.46
C LYS A 158 7.88 8.04 1.31
N ALA A 159 6.58 8.16 1.63
CA ALA A 159 5.60 7.10 1.40
C ALA A 159 5.40 6.81 -0.10
N ALA A 160 5.32 7.84 -0.95
CA ALA A 160 5.32 7.68 -2.40
C ALA A 160 6.63 7.02 -2.88
N GLY A 161 7.78 7.43 -2.33
CA GLY A 161 9.08 6.81 -2.58
C GLY A 161 9.14 5.34 -2.18
N ALA A 162 8.53 4.97 -1.03
CA ALA A 162 8.44 3.60 -0.54
C ALA A 162 7.55 2.70 -1.43
N LEU A 163 6.44 3.25 -1.93
CA LEU A 163 5.60 2.55 -2.91
C LEU A 163 6.32 2.38 -4.25
N GLY A 164 7.08 3.39 -4.69
CA GLY A 164 7.97 3.30 -5.85
C GLY A 164 9.02 2.21 -5.70
N TRP A 165 9.69 2.14 -4.54
CA TRP A 165 10.60 1.04 -4.22
C TRP A 165 9.90 -0.32 -4.31
N ALA A 166 8.69 -0.45 -3.76
CA ALA A 166 7.94 -1.70 -3.82
C ALA A 166 7.62 -2.14 -5.26
N VAL A 167 7.34 -1.18 -6.16
CA VAL A 167 7.18 -1.47 -7.59
C VAL A 167 8.50 -1.97 -8.21
N ASN A 168 9.63 -1.35 -7.88
CA ASN A 168 10.94 -1.76 -8.36
C ASN A 168 11.31 -3.16 -7.86
N GLU A 169 11.10 -3.44 -6.56
CA GLU A 169 11.32 -4.78 -5.96
C GLU A 169 10.45 -5.84 -6.64
N MET A 170 9.19 -5.54 -6.93
CA MET A 170 8.32 -6.41 -7.69
C MET A 170 8.90 -6.75 -9.07
N MET A 171 9.36 -5.73 -9.81
CA MET A 171 9.96 -5.92 -11.14
C MET A 171 11.28 -6.70 -11.07
N LYS A 172 12.10 -6.45 -10.04
CA LYS A 172 13.33 -7.20 -9.76
C LYS A 172 13.02 -8.69 -9.53
N ARG A 173 12.00 -9.00 -8.74
CA ARG A 173 11.54 -10.38 -8.50
C ARG A 173 11.09 -11.05 -9.80
N TYR A 174 10.32 -10.37 -10.65
CA TYR A 174 9.91 -10.90 -11.94
C TYR A 174 11.10 -11.23 -12.86
N LYS A 175 12.13 -10.36 -12.87
CA LYS A 175 13.37 -10.64 -13.62
C LYS A 175 14.03 -11.91 -13.11
N ILE A 176 14.21 -12.05 -11.79
CA ILE A 176 14.78 -13.25 -11.17
C ILE A 176 13.94 -14.50 -11.49
N PHE A 177 12.61 -14.41 -11.45
CA PHE A 177 11.73 -15.54 -11.81
C PHE A 177 11.91 -15.96 -13.28
N SER A 178 12.03 -14.99 -14.19
CA SER A 178 12.28 -15.26 -15.61
C SER A 178 13.62 -15.95 -15.84
N GLU A 179 14.68 -15.48 -15.19
CA GLU A 179 16.03 -16.06 -15.29
C GLU A 179 16.09 -17.50 -14.76
N ASN A 180 15.25 -17.82 -13.76
CA ASN A 180 15.18 -19.15 -13.16
C ASN A 180 14.04 -20.02 -13.72
N ASN A 181 13.35 -19.59 -14.77
CA ASN A 181 12.22 -20.30 -15.38
C ASN A 181 11.10 -20.67 -14.40
N VAL A 182 10.84 -19.85 -13.40
CA VAL A 182 9.73 -20.00 -12.44
C VAL A 182 8.68 -18.93 -12.65
N ARG A 183 7.44 -19.17 -12.17
CA ARG A 183 6.31 -18.27 -12.45
C ARG A 183 5.93 -17.36 -11.28
N ASN A 184 6.38 -17.66 -10.07
CA ASN A 184 6.00 -16.96 -8.86
C ASN A 184 6.97 -17.23 -7.72
N LEU A 185 6.80 -16.49 -6.62
CA LEU A 185 7.61 -16.60 -5.41
C LEU A 185 7.68 -18.03 -4.86
N GLN A 186 6.55 -18.76 -4.80
CA GLN A 186 6.54 -20.14 -4.29
C GLN A 186 7.38 -21.06 -5.15
N GLY A 187 7.28 -20.92 -6.49
CA GLY A 187 8.10 -21.69 -7.43
C GLY A 187 9.59 -21.39 -7.26
N TYR A 188 9.94 -20.12 -7.06
CA TYR A 188 11.32 -19.71 -6.79
C TYR A 188 11.84 -20.30 -5.48
N ASN A 189 11.09 -20.14 -4.37
CA ASN A 189 11.51 -20.67 -3.07
C ASN A 189 11.62 -22.20 -3.06
N ASN A 190 10.72 -22.91 -3.74
CA ASN A 190 10.83 -24.37 -3.89
C ASN A 190 12.08 -24.77 -4.69
N LEU A 191 12.44 -24.00 -5.73
CA LEU A 191 13.65 -24.24 -6.51
C LEU A 191 14.90 -23.98 -5.67
N ALA A 192 14.95 -22.87 -4.92
CA ALA A 192 16.05 -22.53 -4.02
C ALA A 192 16.27 -23.63 -2.97
N GLU A 193 15.19 -24.12 -2.35
CA GLU A 193 15.25 -25.22 -1.39
C GLU A 193 15.78 -26.51 -2.03
N ALA A 194 15.31 -26.85 -3.22
CA ALA A 194 15.74 -28.05 -3.97
C ALA A 194 17.23 -27.98 -4.37
N GLN A 195 17.77 -26.78 -4.55
CA GLN A 195 19.18 -26.51 -4.88
C GLN A 195 20.05 -26.19 -3.65
N ASN A 196 19.56 -26.41 -2.43
CA ASN A 196 20.25 -26.09 -1.19
C ASN A 196 20.71 -24.62 -1.10
N TYR A 197 19.90 -23.70 -1.66
CA TYR A 197 20.11 -22.24 -1.67
C TYR A 197 21.36 -21.77 -2.43
N GLU A 198 21.84 -22.56 -3.40
CA GLU A 198 22.89 -22.20 -4.34
C GLU A 198 22.42 -22.45 -5.79
N ASP A 199 22.77 -21.58 -6.73
CA ASP A 199 22.49 -21.79 -8.15
C ASP A 199 23.49 -22.79 -8.78
N GLY A 200 23.25 -23.14 -10.06
CA GLY A 200 24.12 -24.09 -10.78
C GLY A 200 25.59 -23.61 -10.95
N ASN A 201 25.91 -22.37 -10.61
CA ASN A 201 27.24 -21.76 -10.65
C ASN A 201 27.83 -21.55 -9.25
N GLY A 202 27.14 -22.04 -8.19
CA GLY A 202 27.57 -21.88 -6.80
C GLY A 202 27.32 -20.47 -6.23
N GLN A 203 26.45 -19.66 -6.86
CA GLN A 203 26.05 -18.35 -6.32
C GLN A 203 24.90 -18.52 -5.34
N PRO A 204 24.85 -17.71 -4.26
CA PRO A 204 23.75 -17.77 -3.29
C PRO A 204 22.39 -17.53 -3.94
N MET A 205 21.43 -18.38 -3.65
CA MET A 205 20.04 -18.32 -4.08
C MET A 205 19.10 -18.32 -2.85
N PRO A 206 19.09 -17.25 -2.03
CA PRO A 206 18.33 -17.23 -0.80
C PRO A 206 16.82 -17.26 -1.07
N ALA A 207 16.07 -17.90 -0.17
CA ALA A 207 14.61 -17.81 -0.20
C ALA A 207 14.17 -16.36 -0.02
N MET A 208 13.13 -15.97 -0.74
CA MET A 208 12.55 -14.63 -0.67
C MET A 208 11.34 -14.63 0.26
N PRO A 209 11.23 -13.67 1.19
CA PRO A 209 10.03 -13.50 2.01
C PRO A 209 8.87 -12.93 1.18
N GLN A 210 7.65 -13.17 1.65
CA GLN A 210 6.50 -12.37 1.25
C GLN A 210 6.63 -10.96 1.84
N ILE A 211 6.15 -9.95 1.14
CA ILE A 211 6.16 -8.56 1.60
C ILE A 211 4.72 -8.08 1.76
N VAL A 212 4.38 -7.62 2.95
CA VAL A 212 3.07 -7.00 3.21
C VAL A 212 3.27 -5.50 3.40
N ILE A 213 2.66 -4.73 2.51
CA ILE A 213 2.70 -3.27 2.51
C ILE A 213 1.41 -2.79 3.18
N ILE A 214 1.53 -2.07 4.29
CA ILE A 214 0.41 -1.61 5.10
C ILE A 214 0.36 -0.09 5.09
N ILE A 215 -0.76 0.46 4.63
CA ILE A 215 -1.02 1.91 4.62
C ILE A 215 -2.17 2.16 5.61
N ASP A 216 -1.90 2.90 6.69
CA ASP A 216 -2.92 3.19 7.70
C ASP A 216 -3.93 4.25 7.22
N GLU A 217 -3.47 5.30 6.53
CA GLU A 217 -4.37 6.34 6.05
C GLU A 217 -4.02 6.76 4.61
N LEU A 218 -4.73 6.17 3.65
CA LEU A 218 -4.56 6.48 2.23
C LEU A 218 -4.91 7.93 1.91
N ALA A 219 -5.91 8.51 2.58
CA ALA A 219 -6.37 9.87 2.29
C ALA A 219 -5.25 10.92 2.43
N ASP A 220 -4.38 10.77 3.43
CA ASP A 220 -3.30 11.72 3.66
C ASP A 220 -2.23 11.63 2.56
N LEU A 221 -1.98 10.45 2.00
CA LEU A 221 -1.09 10.26 0.84
C LEU A 221 -1.71 10.84 -0.43
N MET A 222 -3.01 10.59 -0.66
CA MET A 222 -3.73 11.10 -1.83
C MET A 222 -3.87 12.63 -1.82
N MET A 223 -3.75 13.28 -0.67
CA MET A 223 -3.72 14.74 -0.57
C MET A 223 -2.34 15.33 -0.89
N ALA A 224 -1.27 14.59 -0.67
CA ALA A 224 0.10 15.06 -0.87
C ALA A 224 0.63 14.73 -2.28
N THR A 225 0.53 13.47 -2.69
CA THR A 225 1.10 12.94 -3.95
C THR A 225 0.12 11.96 -4.62
N PRO A 226 -1.07 12.45 -5.08
CA PRO A 226 -2.15 11.57 -5.52
C PRO A 226 -1.77 10.67 -6.70
N LYS A 227 -1.11 11.21 -7.72
CA LYS A 227 -0.78 10.51 -8.96
C LYS A 227 0.21 9.37 -8.71
N GLU A 228 1.31 9.67 -8.03
CA GLU A 228 2.38 8.71 -7.75
C GLU A 228 1.89 7.57 -6.86
N VAL A 229 1.07 7.88 -5.86
CA VAL A 229 0.48 6.91 -4.94
C VAL A 229 -0.54 6.03 -5.65
N GLU A 230 -1.46 6.62 -6.42
CA GLU A 230 -2.47 5.87 -7.18
C GLU A 230 -1.81 4.93 -8.20
N ASP A 231 -0.86 5.44 -9.02
CA ASP A 231 -0.15 4.67 -10.03
C ASP A 231 0.60 3.48 -9.40
N SER A 232 1.32 3.71 -8.29
CA SER A 232 2.07 2.66 -7.60
C SER A 232 1.15 1.60 -6.99
N ILE A 233 0.06 2.01 -6.32
CA ILE A 233 -0.93 1.09 -5.77
C ILE A 233 -1.58 0.26 -6.89
N CYS A 234 -1.97 0.88 -8.00
CA CYS A 234 -2.58 0.19 -9.13
C CYS A 234 -1.62 -0.84 -9.75
N ARG A 235 -0.34 -0.48 -9.97
CA ARG A 235 0.68 -1.39 -10.51
C ARG A 235 0.93 -2.58 -9.58
N LEU A 236 1.08 -2.33 -8.28
CA LEU A 236 1.23 -3.39 -7.28
C LEU A 236 -0.02 -4.28 -7.25
N ALA A 237 -1.22 -3.69 -7.22
CA ALA A 237 -2.45 -4.46 -7.14
C ALA A 237 -2.69 -5.35 -8.37
N GLN A 238 -2.20 -4.96 -9.54
CA GLN A 238 -2.30 -5.76 -10.77
C GLN A 238 -1.30 -6.91 -10.83
N LEU A 239 -0.08 -6.71 -10.36
CA LEU A 239 1.04 -7.59 -10.67
C LEU A 239 1.68 -8.24 -9.42
N ALA A 240 1.59 -7.66 -8.23
CA ALA A 240 2.41 -8.05 -7.10
C ALA A 240 2.09 -9.43 -6.50
N ARG A 241 0.93 -10.01 -6.79
CA ARG A 241 0.51 -11.33 -6.28
C ARG A 241 1.53 -12.43 -6.57
N ALA A 242 2.00 -12.53 -7.80
CA ALA A 242 2.97 -13.57 -8.17
C ALA A 242 4.36 -13.32 -7.57
N ALA A 243 4.70 -12.05 -7.35
CA ALA A 243 5.92 -11.64 -6.67
C ALA A 243 5.88 -11.84 -5.13
N GLY A 244 4.74 -12.29 -4.58
CA GLY A 244 4.55 -12.46 -3.14
C GLY A 244 4.48 -11.14 -2.37
N MET A 245 3.90 -10.10 -2.99
CA MET A 245 3.73 -8.79 -2.37
C MET A 245 2.25 -8.46 -2.25
N HIS A 246 1.85 -7.92 -1.11
CA HIS A 246 0.45 -7.76 -0.72
C HIS A 246 0.20 -6.37 -0.15
N LEU A 247 -0.95 -5.78 -0.49
CA LEU A 247 -1.38 -4.47 0.01
C LEU A 247 -2.49 -4.62 1.04
N VAL A 248 -2.33 -3.96 2.17
CA VAL A 248 -3.39 -3.66 3.15
C VAL A 248 -3.54 -2.15 3.17
N VAL A 249 -4.56 -1.64 2.51
CA VAL A 249 -4.78 -0.20 2.36
C VAL A 249 -5.96 0.19 3.23
N ALA A 250 -5.72 1.10 4.17
CA ALA A 250 -6.76 1.57 5.07
C ALA A 250 -7.02 3.07 4.91
N THR A 251 -8.26 3.51 5.17
CA THR A 251 -8.63 4.94 5.18
C THR A 251 -9.83 5.21 6.09
N GLN A 252 -9.83 6.38 6.72
CA GLN A 252 -10.98 6.91 7.47
C GLN A 252 -11.87 7.82 6.61
N ARG A 253 -11.45 8.15 5.38
CA ARG A 253 -12.17 9.01 4.44
C ARG A 253 -12.60 8.23 3.21
N PRO A 254 -13.78 7.57 3.25
CA PRO A 254 -14.28 6.76 2.14
C PRO A 254 -14.91 7.62 1.02
N SER A 255 -14.24 8.70 0.61
CA SER A 255 -14.65 9.54 -0.52
C SER A 255 -14.14 8.97 -1.84
N VAL A 256 -14.77 9.36 -2.95
CA VAL A 256 -14.39 8.92 -4.30
C VAL A 256 -13.02 9.45 -4.75
N ASP A 257 -12.56 10.56 -4.16
CA ASP A 257 -11.24 11.14 -4.42
C ASP A 257 -10.11 10.33 -3.75
N VAL A 258 -10.44 9.58 -2.70
CA VAL A 258 -9.50 8.71 -1.98
C VAL A 258 -9.61 7.28 -2.46
N VAL A 259 -10.82 6.73 -2.49
CA VAL A 259 -11.13 5.39 -2.97
C VAL A 259 -11.60 5.49 -4.43
N THR A 260 -10.64 5.77 -5.30
CA THR A 260 -10.91 6.03 -6.72
C THR A 260 -11.41 4.78 -7.45
N GLY A 261 -11.98 4.99 -8.63
CA GLY A 261 -12.43 3.89 -9.49
C GLY A 261 -11.29 2.94 -9.89
N LEU A 262 -10.05 3.48 -10.07
CA LEU A 262 -8.87 2.70 -10.40
C LEU A 262 -8.42 1.81 -9.24
N ILE A 263 -8.35 2.36 -8.04
CA ILE A 263 -8.03 1.60 -6.81
C ILE A 263 -9.07 0.49 -6.60
N LYS A 264 -10.36 0.80 -6.72
CA LYS A 264 -11.45 -0.17 -6.56
C LYS A 264 -11.41 -1.31 -7.59
N ALA A 265 -11.06 -1.01 -8.83
CA ALA A 265 -10.96 -2.01 -9.90
C ALA A 265 -9.82 -3.02 -9.63
N ASN A 266 -8.75 -2.57 -8.97
CA ASN A 266 -7.56 -3.37 -8.74
C ASN A 266 -7.49 -4.01 -7.34
N ILE A 267 -8.24 -3.50 -6.35
CA ILE A 267 -8.37 -4.07 -5.01
C ILE A 267 -9.80 -4.59 -4.80
N PRO A 268 -10.10 -5.82 -5.21
CA PRO A 268 -11.45 -6.35 -5.17
C PRO A 268 -11.91 -6.84 -3.78
N SER A 269 -10.96 -7.21 -2.88
CA SER A 269 -11.32 -7.60 -1.51
C SER A 269 -11.42 -6.38 -0.62
N ARG A 270 -12.54 -6.24 0.10
CA ARG A 270 -12.84 -5.01 0.84
C ARG A 270 -13.48 -5.30 2.19
N ILE A 271 -13.15 -4.45 3.15
CA ILE A 271 -13.81 -4.37 4.45
C ILE A 271 -14.39 -2.97 4.61
N ALA A 272 -15.72 -2.90 4.74
CA ALA A 272 -16.37 -1.69 5.19
C ALA A 272 -16.72 -1.82 6.67
N LEU A 273 -16.10 -0.99 7.49
CA LEU A 273 -16.51 -0.75 8.85
C LEU A 273 -17.65 0.29 8.86
N THR A 274 -18.11 0.70 10.04
CA THR A 274 -19.19 1.68 10.14
C THR A 274 -18.84 2.98 9.42
N VAL A 275 -19.77 3.47 8.63
CA VAL A 275 -19.70 4.75 7.90
C VAL A 275 -20.92 5.61 8.21
N SER A 276 -20.84 6.90 7.88
CA SER A 276 -21.89 7.87 8.21
C SER A 276 -23.07 7.80 7.23
N THR A 277 -22.82 7.46 5.96
CA THR A 277 -23.84 7.50 4.91
C THR A 277 -23.88 6.22 4.07
N ALA A 278 -25.03 5.96 3.46
CA ALA A 278 -25.17 4.88 2.48
C ALA A 278 -24.34 5.12 1.19
N VAL A 279 -23.97 6.37 0.91
CA VAL A 279 -23.06 6.73 -0.19
C VAL A 279 -21.66 6.23 0.11
N ASP A 280 -21.14 6.47 1.31
CA ASP A 280 -19.83 5.98 1.74
C ASP A 280 -19.77 4.45 1.69
N SER A 281 -20.86 3.77 2.12
CA SER A 281 -20.96 2.31 2.00
C SER A 281 -20.80 1.85 0.54
N ARG A 282 -21.48 2.51 -0.41
CA ARG A 282 -21.32 2.18 -1.84
C ARG A 282 -19.93 2.51 -2.36
N THR A 283 -19.33 3.59 -1.89
CA THR A 283 -17.95 3.94 -2.27
C THR A 283 -16.98 2.82 -1.91
N ILE A 284 -17.14 2.17 -0.76
CA ILE A 284 -16.23 1.10 -0.31
C ILE A 284 -16.57 -0.24 -0.96
N ILE A 285 -17.81 -0.73 -0.80
CA ILE A 285 -18.19 -2.13 -1.10
C ILE A 285 -19.25 -2.27 -2.20
N ASP A 286 -19.51 -1.21 -2.95
CA ASP A 286 -20.49 -1.14 -4.04
C ASP A 286 -21.96 -1.45 -3.63
N THR A 287 -22.21 -1.62 -2.33
CA THR A 287 -23.53 -1.89 -1.75
C THR A 287 -23.79 -1.01 -0.52
N VAL A 288 -25.07 -0.90 -0.13
CA VAL A 288 -25.48 -0.24 1.10
C VAL A 288 -25.33 -1.19 2.30
N GLY A 289 -25.29 -0.66 3.50
CA GLY A 289 -25.41 -1.41 4.74
C GLY A 289 -24.31 -1.19 5.75
N ALA A 290 -23.16 -0.60 5.36
CA ALA A 290 -22.12 -0.23 6.32
C ALA A 290 -22.55 0.96 7.21
N ASP A 291 -23.48 1.79 6.74
CA ASP A 291 -24.16 2.84 7.50
C ASP A 291 -25.09 2.32 8.62
N LYS A 292 -25.43 1.04 8.59
CA LYS A 292 -26.27 0.36 9.60
C LYS A 292 -25.46 -0.51 10.55
N LEU A 293 -24.14 -0.48 10.49
CA LEU A 293 -23.24 -1.20 11.39
C LEU A 293 -23.16 -0.52 12.75
N LEU A 294 -22.77 -1.29 13.77
CA LEU A 294 -22.82 -0.87 15.19
C LEU A 294 -21.53 -0.16 15.67
N GLY A 295 -20.50 -0.08 14.83
CA GLY A 295 -19.18 0.39 15.23
C GLY A 295 -18.38 -0.66 15.99
N GLN A 296 -17.20 -0.26 16.55
CA GLN A 296 -16.36 -1.13 17.38
C GLN A 296 -15.99 -2.46 16.68
N GLY A 297 -15.62 -2.40 15.41
CA GLY A 297 -15.20 -3.56 14.64
C GLY A 297 -16.32 -4.34 13.95
N ASP A 298 -17.59 -3.91 14.05
CA ASP A 298 -18.67 -4.46 13.23
C ASP A 298 -18.42 -4.10 11.78
N MET A 299 -18.29 -5.09 10.90
CA MET A 299 -17.85 -4.88 9.53
C MET A 299 -18.65 -5.69 8.50
N LEU A 300 -18.63 -5.22 7.27
CA LEU A 300 -19.01 -5.96 6.09
C LEU A 300 -17.75 -6.37 5.33
N PHE A 301 -17.47 -7.66 5.28
CA PHE A 301 -16.34 -8.23 4.59
C PHE A 301 -16.77 -8.78 3.23
N ALA A 302 -16.19 -8.23 2.17
CA ALA A 302 -16.42 -8.61 0.77
C ALA A 302 -15.12 -9.19 0.18
N PRO A 303 -14.82 -10.48 0.35
CA PRO A 303 -13.68 -11.10 -0.30
C PRO A 303 -13.88 -11.23 -1.80
N VAL A 304 -12.78 -11.26 -2.55
CA VAL A 304 -12.79 -11.50 -4.00
C VAL A 304 -13.60 -12.76 -4.34
N GLY A 305 -14.47 -12.64 -5.35
CA GLY A 305 -15.35 -13.75 -5.80
C GLY A 305 -16.62 -13.94 -4.98
N SER A 306 -16.85 -13.13 -3.93
CA SER A 306 -18.11 -13.16 -3.18
C SER A 306 -19.16 -12.24 -3.82
N ASN A 307 -20.39 -12.76 -3.99
CA ASN A 307 -21.48 -11.96 -4.54
C ASN A 307 -22.15 -11.04 -3.48
N LYS A 308 -21.92 -11.30 -2.20
CA LYS A 308 -22.48 -10.50 -1.10
C LYS A 308 -21.47 -10.41 0.03
N PRO A 309 -21.38 -9.25 0.70
CA PRO A 309 -20.52 -9.10 1.85
C PRO A 309 -21.02 -9.93 3.04
N LEU A 310 -20.11 -10.54 3.76
CA LEU A 310 -20.34 -11.24 5.03
C LEU A 310 -20.27 -10.23 6.18
N ARG A 311 -21.25 -10.23 7.08
CA ARG A 311 -21.16 -9.45 8.32
C ARG A 311 -20.29 -10.17 9.33
N VAL A 312 -19.29 -9.49 9.83
CA VAL A 312 -18.32 -10.02 10.79
C VAL A 312 -18.18 -9.04 11.94
N GLN A 313 -18.24 -9.53 13.19
CA GLN A 313 -17.76 -8.78 14.33
C GLN A 313 -16.26 -8.98 14.44
N GLY A 314 -15.50 -7.92 14.22
CA GLY A 314 -14.03 -7.92 14.28
C GLY A 314 -13.54 -8.33 15.68
N CYS A 315 -12.39 -9.01 15.71
CA CYS A 315 -11.77 -9.34 16.97
C CYS A 315 -11.06 -8.12 17.58
N TYR A 316 -11.03 -8.10 18.88
CA TYR A 316 -10.39 -7.06 19.67
C TYR A 316 -9.05 -7.55 20.22
N VAL A 317 -8.06 -6.71 20.12
CA VAL A 317 -6.75 -6.83 20.77
C VAL A 317 -6.44 -5.47 21.40
N SER A 318 -6.00 -5.47 22.66
CA SER A 318 -5.68 -4.23 23.38
C SER A 318 -4.25 -3.76 23.05
N ASP A 319 -3.97 -2.48 23.32
CA ASP A 319 -2.63 -1.90 23.10
C ASP A 319 -1.57 -2.57 24.00
N GLU A 320 -1.95 -3.00 25.22
CA GLU A 320 -1.07 -3.74 26.10
C GLU A 320 -0.76 -5.14 25.55
N GLU A 321 -1.77 -5.83 24.97
CA GLU A 321 -1.55 -7.12 24.31
C GLU A 321 -0.66 -6.98 23.09
N ILE A 322 -0.88 -5.95 22.25
CA ILE A 322 -0.03 -5.63 21.08
C ILE A 322 1.41 -5.39 21.56
N SER A 323 1.61 -4.51 22.54
CA SER A 323 2.93 -4.18 23.08
C SER A 323 3.66 -5.41 23.61
N SER A 324 2.95 -6.28 24.35
CA SER A 324 3.51 -7.52 24.90
C SER A 324 3.96 -8.49 23.78
N ILE A 325 3.16 -8.62 22.72
CA ILE A 325 3.50 -9.48 21.56
C ILE A 325 4.71 -8.90 20.80
N VAL A 326 4.70 -7.59 20.57
CA VAL A 326 5.79 -6.89 19.89
C VAL A 326 7.11 -7.04 20.66
N GLU A 327 7.11 -6.84 21.97
CA GLU A 327 8.29 -7.05 22.81
C GLU A 327 8.77 -8.51 22.82
N PHE A 328 7.85 -9.46 22.82
CA PHE A 328 8.21 -10.88 22.71
C PHE A 328 8.92 -11.16 21.38
N VAL A 329 8.35 -10.69 20.26
CA VAL A 329 8.92 -10.92 18.93
C VAL A 329 10.28 -10.22 18.77
N LYS A 330 10.45 -8.99 19.29
CA LYS A 330 11.73 -8.29 19.29
C LYS A 330 12.88 -9.06 19.97
N LYS A 331 12.55 -9.90 20.96
CA LYS A 331 13.55 -10.74 21.65
C LYS A 331 13.97 -11.98 20.85
N THR A 332 13.21 -12.37 19.82
CA THR A 332 13.48 -13.60 19.05
C THR A 332 14.61 -13.47 18.04
N LYS A 333 14.77 -12.29 17.43
CA LYS A 333 15.81 -12.00 16.43
C LYS A 333 16.16 -10.52 16.51
N GLN A 334 17.46 -10.21 16.43
CA GLN A 334 17.91 -8.83 16.36
C GLN A 334 17.42 -8.18 15.07
N MET A 335 16.95 -6.94 15.17
CA MET A 335 16.46 -6.16 14.05
C MET A 335 17.64 -5.50 13.32
N GLU A 336 17.66 -5.60 12.00
CA GLU A 336 18.51 -4.84 11.11
C GLU A 336 17.67 -4.24 10.00
N TYR A 337 17.62 -2.90 9.94
CA TYR A 337 16.96 -2.20 8.84
C TYR A 337 17.84 -2.25 7.59
N ASP A 338 17.21 -2.38 6.44
CA ASP A 338 17.88 -2.39 5.16
C ASP A 338 18.20 -0.94 4.72
N THR A 339 19.48 -0.57 4.82
CA THR A 339 19.94 0.77 4.48
C THR A 339 19.85 1.07 3.00
N GLU A 340 20.00 0.07 2.12
CA GLU A 340 19.86 0.24 0.66
C GLU A 340 18.40 0.62 0.31
N ILE A 341 17.44 -0.02 0.97
CA ILE A 341 16.01 0.30 0.81
C ILE A 341 15.74 1.73 1.28
N ILE A 342 16.29 2.15 2.42
CA ILE A 342 16.10 3.51 2.93
C ILE A 342 16.63 4.55 1.94
N GLU A 343 17.84 4.35 1.42
CA GLU A 343 18.46 5.24 0.43
C GLU A 343 17.67 5.28 -0.89
N GLU A 344 17.13 4.15 -1.35
CA GLU A 344 16.30 4.10 -2.54
C GLU A 344 14.97 4.84 -2.34
N ILE A 345 14.35 4.69 -1.18
CA ILE A 345 13.13 5.43 -0.81
C ILE A 345 13.39 6.94 -0.84
N GLU A 346 14.51 7.38 -0.27
CA GLU A 346 14.86 8.81 -0.24
C GLU A 346 15.15 9.37 -1.63
N ARG A 347 15.82 8.62 -2.48
CA ARG A 347 16.03 8.99 -3.90
C ARG A 347 14.71 9.11 -4.67
N ASN A 348 13.82 8.12 -4.50
CA ASN A 348 12.51 8.15 -5.15
C ASN A 348 11.65 9.32 -4.65
N ALA A 349 11.69 9.62 -3.36
CA ALA A 349 10.97 10.76 -2.76
C ALA A 349 11.48 12.10 -3.29
N ALA A 350 12.79 12.28 -3.46
CA ALA A 350 13.38 13.49 -4.02
C ALA A 350 12.91 13.71 -5.48
N ASN A 351 12.85 12.65 -6.28
CA ASN A 351 12.35 12.74 -7.66
C ASN A 351 10.85 13.10 -7.74
N THR A 352 10.07 12.74 -6.74
CA THR A 352 8.64 13.07 -6.66
C THR A 352 8.39 14.54 -6.25
N GLY A 353 9.29 15.14 -5.48
CA GLY A 353 9.23 16.54 -5.05
C GLY A 353 9.50 17.56 -6.16
N ASP A 354 10.39 17.22 -7.09
CA ASP A 354 10.79 18.10 -8.19
C ASP A 354 9.77 18.17 -9.34
N GLN A 355 8.78 17.26 -9.39
CA GLN A 355 7.75 17.28 -10.45
C GLN A 355 6.64 18.33 -10.22
N LYS A 356 6.62 19.04 -9.10
CA LYS A 356 5.59 20.08 -8.84
C LYS A 356 5.88 21.45 -9.47
N GLU A 357 7.06 21.67 -10.05
CA GLU A 357 7.38 22.96 -10.69
C GLU A 357 7.45 22.89 -12.24
N ASP A 358 7.21 21.72 -12.86
CA ASP A 358 7.35 21.63 -14.34
C ASP A 358 6.33 20.68 -15.00
N ASP A 359 5.02 20.79 -14.68
CA ASP A 359 3.94 20.25 -15.52
C ASP A 359 3.51 21.29 -16.58
N GLY A 360 4.46 21.72 -17.35
CA GLY A 360 4.28 22.39 -18.63
C GLY A 360 4.99 21.55 -19.69
N GLU A 361 4.21 20.88 -20.51
CA GLU A 361 4.59 20.17 -21.73
C GLU A 361 5.91 20.64 -22.34
N ARG A 362 6.95 19.76 -22.36
CA ARG A 362 8.03 19.83 -23.37
C ARG A 362 8.72 18.48 -23.54
N SER A 363 8.17 17.66 -24.37
CA SER A 363 8.91 16.62 -25.07
C SER A 363 9.72 17.32 -26.18
N GLY A 364 11.04 17.41 -26.00
CA GLY A 364 11.95 17.75 -27.11
C GLY A 364 12.74 19.06 -27.00
N GLU A 365 12.65 19.83 -25.94
CA GLU A 365 13.50 21.02 -25.75
C GLU A 365 14.54 20.81 -24.65
N THR A 366 15.80 21.13 -24.96
CA THR A 366 16.95 21.16 -24.04
C THR A 366 16.64 22.11 -22.87
N ASP A 367 16.99 21.73 -21.60
CA ASP A 367 16.78 22.57 -20.41
C ASP A 367 17.33 24.00 -20.67
N PRO A 368 16.56 25.07 -20.43
CA PRO A 368 16.99 26.46 -20.67
C PRO A 368 18.32 26.82 -19.98
N MET A 369 18.66 26.14 -18.88
CA MET A 369 19.91 26.33 -18.15
C MET A 369 21.08 25.51 -18.70
N MET A 370 20.88 24.70 -19.75
CA MET A 370 21.91 23.81 -20.29
C MET A 370 23.14 24.56 -20.76
N ASP A 371 22.99 25.64 -21.52
CA ASP A 371 24.12 26.39 -22.03
C ASP A 371 24.93 27.06 -20.92
N GLU A 372 24.26 27.56 -19.89
CA GLU A 372 24.91 28.16 -18.73
C GLU A 372 25.59 27.08 -17.86
N ALA A 373 24.98 25.92 -17.73
CA ALA A 373 25.57 24.77 -17.04
C ALA A 373 26.82 24.24 -17.77
N ILE A 374 26.79 24.14 -19.10
CA ILE A 374 27.94 23.77 -19.94
C ILE A 374 29.08 24.77 -19.71
N LYS A 375 28.79 26.07 -19.76
CA LYS A 375 29.77 27.12 -19.51
C LYS A 375 30.46 26.93 -18.17
N VAL A 376 29.70 26.76 -17.10
CA VAL A 376 30.22 26.57 -15.72
C VAL A 376 31.11 25.32 -15.62
N VAL A 377 30.75 24.24 -16.26
CA VAL A 377 31.49 22.97 -16.26
C VAL A 377 32.80 23.10 -17.05
N VAL A 378 32.74 23.71 -18.22
CA VAL A 378 33.90 23.92 -19.09
C VAL A 378 34.91 24.89 -18.48
N GLU A 379 34.44 25.99 -17.86
CA GLU A 379 35.30 26.94 -17.13
C GLU A 379 35.95 26.30 -15.90
N ALA A 380 35.23 25.41 -15.19
CA ALA A 380 35.75 24.73 -14.00
C ALA A 380 36.67 23.55 -14.32
N GLY A 381 36.66 23.04 -15.55
CA GLY A 381 37.44 21.87 -15.96
C GLY A 381 37.03 20.56 -15.32
N GLN A 382 35.89 20.54 -14.63
CA GLN A 382 35.32 19.35 -13.97
C GLN A 382 33.80 19.45 -13.87
N ALA A 383 33.10 18.33 -13.97
CA ALA A 383 31.66 18.27 -13.87
C ALA A 383 31.23 17.53 -12.60
N SER A 384 30.46 18.21 -11.74
CA SER A 384 29.83 17.58 -10.56
C SER A 384 28.52 18.28 -10.23
N THR A 385 27.53 17.50 -9.74
CA THR A 385 26.24 18.03 -9.27
C THR A 385 26.42 19.13 -8.23
N SER A 386 27.36 18.96 -7.29
CA SER A 386 27.69 19.96 -6.26
C SER A 386 28.24 21.27 -6.82
N LEU A 387 28.93 21.24 -7.97
CA LEU A 387 29.41 22.45 -8.66
C LEU A 387 28.27 23.24 -9.23
N LEU A 388 27.36 22.57 -9.98
CA LEU A 388 26.20 23.19 -10.58
C LEU A 388 25.23 23.73 -9.54
N GLN A 389 24.97 22.97 -8.47
CA GLN A 389 24.12 23.44 -7.35
C GLN A 389 24.63 24.75 -6.76
N ARG A 390 25.95 24.86 -6.50
CA ARG A 390 26.54 26.07 -5.88
C ARG A 390 26.59 27.24 -6.83
N ARG A 391 26.90 27.01 -8.10
CA ARG A 391 27.11 28.09 -9.09
C ARG A 391 25.80 28.62 -9.66
N LEU A 392 24.84 27.71 -9.94
CA LEU A 392 23.59 28.04 -10.63
C LEU A 392 22.37 28.00 -9.68
N ARG A 393 22.58 27.70 -8.37
CA ARG A 393 21.51 27.58 -7.35
C ARG A 393 20.41 26.58 -7.74
N LEU A 394 20.79 25.51 -8.39
CA LEU A 394 19.89 24.44 -8.85
C LEU A 394 19.66 23.39 -7.75
N GLY A 395 18.50 22.74 -7.77
CA GLY A 395 18.25 21.53 -6.99
C GLY A 395 19.14 20.36 -7.44
N TYR A 396 19.40 19.40 -6.55
CA TYR A 396 20.29 18.26 -6.80
C TYR A 396 19.87 17.45 -8.04
N ALA A 397 18.55 17.16 -8.17
CA ALA A 397 18.02 16.37 -9.28
C ALA A 397 18.17 17.07 -10.63
N ARG A 398 17.93 18.39 -10.72
CA ARG A 398 18.09 19.17 -11.94
C ARG A 398 19.57 19.27 -12.33
N ALA A 399 20.45 19.50 -11.36
CA ALA A 399 21.91 19.49 -11.61
C ALA A 399 22.41 18.11 -12.08
N GLY A 400 21.86 17.01 -11.55
CA GLY A 400 22.16 15.66 -12.00
C GLY A 400 21.73 15.43 -13.45
N ARG A 401 20.46 15.76 -13.78
CA ARG A 401 19.94 15.64 -15.17
C ARG A 401 20.78 16.41 -16.18
N LEU A 402 21.15 17.65 -15.86
CA LEU A 402 22.01 18.46 -16.74
C LEU A 402 23.36 17.79 -17.01
N ILE A 403 23.97 17.16 -16.00
CA ILE A 403 25.25 16.43 -16.18
C ILE A 403 25.03 15.17 -17.03
N ASP A 404 23.95 14.43 -16.84
CA ASP A 404 23.64 13.22 -17.60
C ASP A 404 23.32 13.58 -19.08
N GLU A 405 22.66 14.68 -19.32
CA GLU A 405 22.41 15.22 -20.66
C GLU A 405 23.71 15.71 -21.32
N MET A 406 24.62 16.33 -20.56
CA MET A 406 25.97 16.67 -21.04
C MET A 406 26.80 15.44 -21.42
N GLU A 407 26.62 14.31 -20.70
CA GLU A 407 27.24 13.03 -21.07
C GLU A 407 26.70 12.52 -22.40
N GLN A 408 25.38 12.52 -22.59
CA GLN A 408 24.74 12.13 -23.86
C GLN A 408 25.19 13.01 -25.03
N LEU A 409 25.44 14.30 -24.77
CA LEU A 409 25.96 15.26 -25.75
C LEU A 409 27.49 15.15 -25.97
N GLY A 410 28.17 14.26 -25.24
CA GLY A 410 29.63 14.09 -25.34
C GLY A 410 30.46 15.25 -24.77
N ILE A 411 29.88 16.09 -23.93
CA ILE A 411 30.52 17.24 -23.30
C ILE A 411 31.34 16.81 -22.08
N VAL A 412 30.83 15.83 -21.31
CA VAL A 412 31.49 15.23 -20.14
C VAL A 412 31.62 13.72 -20.32
N GLY A 413 32.60 13.14 -19.64
CA GLY A 413 32.83 11.70 -19.61
C GLY A 413 31.84 10.95 -18.73
N PRO A 414 31.88 9.59 -18.78
CA PRO A 414 30.98 8.73 -18.03
C PRO A 414 31.18 8.85 -16.49
N HIS A 415 30.19 8.41 -15.75
CA HIS A 415 30.20 8.43 -14.30
C HIS A 415 31.25 7.50 -13.72
N GLU A 416 32.21 8.05 -12.95
CA GLU A 416 33.31 7.31 -12.29
C GLU A 416 33.17 7.31 -10.74
N GLY A 417 31.99 6.93 -10.26
CA GLY A 417 31.71 6.88 -8.81
C GLY A 417 31.67 8.27 -8.15
N SER A 418 32.30 8.45 -6.99
CA SER A 418 32.25 9.72 -6.22
C SER A 418 33.13 10.84 -6.76
N LYS A 419 33.88 10.62 -7.85
CA LYS A 419 34.78 11.63 -8.43
C LYS A 419 34.00 12.53 -9.41
N PRO A 420 34.37 13.83 -9.53
CA PRO A 420 33.87 14.69 -10.58
C PRO A 420 34.15 14.09 -11.97
N ARG A 421 33.17 14.15 -12.88
CA ARG A 421 33.35 13.66 -14.27
C ARG A 421 34.32 14.52 -15.03
N GLN A 422 35.09 13.91 -15.93
CA GLN A 422 36.04 14.61 -16.77
C GLN A 422 35.30 15.43 -17.82
N VAL A 423 35.72 16.68 -18.06
CA VAL A 423 35.20 17.53 -19.13
C VAL A 423 35.95 17.19 -20.43
N LEU A 424 35.21 16.84 -21.45
CA LEU A 424 35.73 16.44 -22.75
C LEU A 424 35.76 17.61 -23.76
N MET A 425 34.92 18.63 -23.53
CA MET A 425 34.84 19.82 -24.36
C MET A 425 35.78 20.91 -23.88
N THR A 426 36.56 21.51 -24.75
CA THR A 426 37.40 22.68 -24.46
C THR A 426 36.60 23.98 -24.51
N TYR A 427 37.08 25.03 -23.80
CA TYR A 427 36.46 26.35 -23.81
C TYR A 427 36.34 26.93 -25.22
N THR A 428 37.34 26.68 -26.08
CA THR A 428 37.34 27.12 -27.49
C THR A 428 36.24 26.43 -28.30
N GLN A 429 36.04 25.13 -28.10
CA GLN A 429 34.97 24.38 -28.75
C GLN A 429 33.57 24.82 -28.28
N TRP A 430 33.44 25.21 -27.02
CA TRP A 430 32.20 25.77 -26.49
C TRP A 430 31.89 27.14 -27.13
N LEU A 431 32.89 28.03 -27.31
CA LEU A 431 32.74 29.31 -28.00
C LEU A 431 32.33 29.13 -29.45
N GLU A 432 32.98 28.19 -30.19
CA GLU A 432 32.63 27.88 -31.57
C GLU A 432 31.18 27.38 -31.71
N ARG A 433 30.75 26.54 -30.81
CA ARG A 433 29.36 26.04 -30.78
C ARG A 433 28.35 27.17 -30.51
N ASN A 434 28.65 28.11 -29.62
CA ASN A 434 27.78 29.24 -29.33
C ASN A 434 27.68 30.26 -30.47
N MET A 435 28.78 30.43 -31.23
CA MET A 435 28.76 31.33 -32.41
C MET A 435 28.02 30.75 -33.61
N GLN A 436 27.73 29.45 -33.61
CA GLN A 436 26.97 28.76 -34.68
C GLN A 436 25.47 28.66 -34.41
N LYS A 437 24.99 29.07 -33.22
CA LYS A 437 23.56 29.15 -32.95
C LYS A 437 22.99 30.44 -33.60
N PRO A 438 21.91 30.36 -34.41
CA PRO A 438 21.23 31.57 -34.89
C PRO A 438 20.64 32.32 -33.68
N ASP A 439 20.81 33.66 -33.69
CA ASP A 439 20.20 34.56 -32.73
C ASP A 439 18.69 34.31 -32.61
N GLN A 440 18.22 33.94 -31.43
CA GLN A 440 16.79 34.01 -31.12
C GLN A 440 16.43 35.51 -30.94
N PRO A 441 15.35 35.99 -31.55
CA PRO A 441 14.93 37.39 -31.34
C PRO A 441 14.52 37.61 -29.87
N ASP A 442 15.04 38.70 -29.34
CA ASP A 442 14.75 39.21 -27.99
C ASP A 442 13.29 39.69 -27.95
N ASP A 443 12.40 38.89 -27.36
CA ASP A 443 11.00 39.25 -27.08
C ASP A 443 10.90 40.10 -25.79
N SER A 444 11.64 41.21 -25.77
CA SER A 444 11.49 42.26 -24.75
C SER A 444 11.10 43.58 -25.41
N GLU A 445 9.88 43.63 -25.99
CA GLU A 445 9.12 44.87 -26.25
C GLU A 445 7.66 44.51 -26.59
N GLU A 446 6.78 44.39 -25.55
CA GLU A 446 5.44 45.05 -25.48
C GLU A 446 4.81 44.85 -24.08
#